data_f879b465e32c271835ba4db328828844
#
_entry.id   f879b465e32c271835ba4db328828844
#
_cell.length_a   1.000
_cell.length_b   1.000
_cell.length_c   1.000
_cell.angle_alpha   90.00
_cell.angle_beta   90.00
_cell.angle_gamma   90.00
#
_symmetry.space_group_name_H-M   'P 1'
#
loop_
_entity.id
_entity.type
_entity.pdbx_description
1 polymer ?
#
loop_
_entity_poly.entity_id
_entity_poly.type
_entity_poly.pdbx_seq_one_letter_code
_entity_poly.pdbx_strand_id
1 'polypeptide(L)'
;MASDVLIKSIQMHDDPVEESVSPARVGLAVKGVKPDDVGRGDMICDDSTTFGSKTEIELEFEKNPFYKNEIAENQGCLVNIGLQVKAAKFLSITPLKLAFEKPIVCKAGQIAVILKPESPTIRILGSGKIL
;
A
#
# COMPACT_ATOMS: atom_id res chain seq x y z
N MET A 1 6.99 -4.92 -10.63
CA MET A 1 7.09 -6.13 -11.47
C MET A 1 7.00 -7.37 -10.58
N ALA A 2 6.23 -8.36 -10.99
CA ALA A 2 6.10 -9.60 -10.24
C ALA A 2 7.24 -10.54 -10.60
N SER A 3 7.82 -11.18 -9.60
CA SER A 3 8.89 -12.18 -9.76
C SER A 3 8.59 -13.37 -8.87
N ASP A 4 8.89 -14.55 -9.38
CA ASP A 4 8.80 -15.76 -8.57
C ASP A 4 10.02 -15.87 -7.66
N VAL A 5 9.76 -16.12 -6.38
CA VAL A 5 10.82 -16.31 -5.39
C VAL A 5 10.64 -17.64 -4.66
N LEU A 6 11.76 -18.23 -4.28
CA LEU A 6 11.78 -19.44 -3.46
C LEU A 6 12.17 -19.05 -2.04
N ILE A 7 11.36 -19.45 -1.06
CA ILE A 7 11.69 -19.26 0.35
C ILE A 7 12.64 -20.38 0.76
N LYS A 8 13.86 -20.00 1.16
CA LYS A 8 14.89 -20.96 1.57
C LYS A 8 14.84 -21.28 3.06
N SER A 9 14.52 -20.29 3.88
CA SER A 9 14.39 -20.44 5.33
C SER A 9 13.56 -19.34 5.93
N ILE A 10 13.04 -19.61 7.12
CA ILE A 10 12.22 -18.69 7.91
C ILE A 10 12.82 -18.56 9.30
N GLN A 11 12.92 -17.33 9.80
CA GLN A 11 13.41 -17.05 11.15
C GLN A 11 12.42 -16.18 11.90
N MET A 12 12.26 -16.48 13.19
CA MET A 12 11.52 -15.66 14.15
C MET A 12 12.42 -15.38 15.34
N HIS A 13 12.65 -14.10 15.66
CA HIS A 13 13.55 -13.68 16.75
C HIS A 13 14.96 -14.31 16.63
N ASP A 14 15.47 -14.34 15.39
CA ASP A 14 16.77 -14.96 15.03
C ASP A 14 16.85 -16.49 15.19
N ASP A 15 15.74 -17.14 15.56
CA ASP A 15 15.66 -18.59 15.65
C ASP A 15 15.04 -19.18 14.38
N PRO A 16 15.62 -20.26 13.82
CA PRO A 16 15.03 -20.92 12.66
C PRO A 16 13.71 -21.61 13.03
N VAL A 17 12.71 -21.47 12.13
CA VAL A 17 11.41 -22.12 12.28
C VAL A 17 11.03 -22.77 10.96
N GLU A 18 10.21 -23.82 11.00
CA GLU A 18 9.76 -24.51 9.78
C GLU A 18 8.54 -23.84 9.16
N GLU A 19 7.73 -23.19 9.98
CA GLU A 19 6.54 -22.49 9.51
C GLU A 19 6.25 -21.27 10.38
N SER A 20 5.47 -20.35 9.84
CA SER A 20 4.94 -19.21 10.58
C SER A 20 3.50 -18.95 10.15
N VAL A 21 2.71 -18.45 11.08
CA VAL A 21 1.30 -18.11 10.84
C VAL A 21 1.05 -16.64 11.17
N SER A 22 0.07 -16.08 10.50
CA SER A 22 -0.34 -14.69 10.73
C SER A 22 -1.10 -14.55 12.08
N PRO A 23 -0.92 -13.46 12.81
CA PRO A 23 0.04 -12.38 12.55
C PRO A 23 1.43 -12.70 13.13
N ALA A 24 2.48 -12.44 12.35
CA ALA A 24 3.84 -12.64 12.84
C ALA A 24 4.81 -11.75 12.08
N ARG A 25 5.90 -11.39 12.76
CA ARG A 25 7.04 -10.74 12.14
C ARG A 25 8.14 -11.78 11.95
N VAL A 26 8.52 -11.98 10.69
CA VAL A 26 9.48 -13.03 10.33
C VAL A 26 10.58 -12.50 9.43
N GLY A 27 11.74 -13.14 9.46
CA GLY A 27 12.78 -13.00 8.47
C GLY A 27 12.67 -14.13 7.45
N LEU A 28 12.70 -13.79 6.19
CA LEU A 28 12.67 -14.77 5.09
C LEU A 28 13.98 -14.68 4.31
N ALA A 29 14.64 -15.82 4.12
CA ALA A 29 15.71 -15.94 3.13
C ALA A 29 15.09 -16.41 1.82
N VAL A 30 15.23 -15.61 0.77
CA VAL A 30 14.60 -15.88 -0.53
C VAL A 30 15.65 -15.98 -1.62
N LYS A 31 15.32 -16.74 -2.66
CA LYS A 31 16.11 -16.88 -3.88
C LYS A 31 15.24 -16.48 -5.08
N GLY A 32 15.85 -15.84 -6.08
CA GLY A 32 15.15 -15.44 -7.30
C GLY A 32 14.96 -13.94 -7.45
N VAL A 33 15.43 -13.15 -6.48
CA VAL A 33 15.37 -11.69 -6.51
C VAL A 33 16.64 -11.14 -5.86
N LYS A 34 17.11 -10.00 -6.37
CA LYS A 34 18.26 -9.30 -5.80
C LYS A 34 17.81 -8.38 -4.66
N PRO A 35 18.66 -8.17 -3.62
CA PRO A 35 18.31 -7.25 -2.53
C PRO A 35 17.92 -5.84 -2.97
N ASP A 36 18.59 -5.33 -4.02
CA ASP A 36 18.31 -3.99 -4.55
C ASP A 36 16.95 -3.87 -5.26
N ASP A 37 16.35 -4.99 -5.64
CA ASP A 37 15.06 -5.02 -6.31
C ASP A 37 13.89 -5.16 -5.33
N VAL A 38 14.17 -5.23 -4.04
CA VAL A 38 13.17 -5.38 -2.98
C VAL A 38 13.19 -4.17 -2.08
N GLY A 39 12.04 -3.58 -1.85
CA GLY A 39 11.90 -2.41 -1.03
C GLY A 39 10.77 -2.51 -0.01
N ARG A 40 10.73 -1.55 0.89
CA ARG A 40 9.66 -1.45 1.87
C ARG A 40 8.32 -1.27 1.17
N GLY A 41 7.36 -2.10 1.54
CA GLY A 41 6.02 -2.06 0.96
C GLY A 41 5.80 -3.11 -0.12
N ASP A 42 6.85 -3.79 -0.58
CA ASP A 42 6.69 -4.90 -1.52
C ASP A 42 5.91 -6.04 -0.86
N MET A 43 5.18 -6.77 -1.68
CA MET A 43 4.29 -7.83 -1.22
C MET A 43 4.81 -9.19 -1.68
N ILE A 44 4.78 -10.15 -0.77
CA ILE A 44 5.03 -11.57 -1.08
C ILE A 44 3.70 -12.30 -0.93
N CYS A 45 3.32 -13.04 -1.95
CA CYS A 45 2.07 -13.80 -1.95
C CYS A 45 2.28 -15.15 -2.65
N ASP A 46 1.41 -16.09 -2.36
CA ASP A 46 1.45 -17.43 -2.96
C ASP A 46 0.89 -17.45 -4.39
N ASP A 47 0.06 -16.47 -4.73
CA ASP A 47 -0.58 -16.35 -6.04
C ASP A 47 -0.45 -14.92 -6.56
N SER A 48 0.17 -14.77 -7.73
CA SER A 48 0.38 -13.47 -8.37
C SER A 48 -0.92 -12.75 -8.76
N THR A 49 -2.06 -13.45 -8.73
CA THR A 49 -3.37 -12.86 -9.01
C THR A 49 -4.04 -12.25 -7.77
N THR A 50 -3.51 -12.53 -6.57
CA THR A 50 -4.07 -12.01 -5.31
C THR A 50 -4.00 -10.49 -5.24
N PHE A 51 -2.87 -9.92 -5.68
CA PHE A 51 -2.65 -8.48 -5.70
C PHE A 51 -2.46 -8.01 -7.14
N GLY A 52 -3.03 -6.85 -7.46
CA GLY A 52 -2.84 -6.21 -8.76
C GLY A 52 -1.99 -4.96 -8.67
N SER A 53 -1.22 -4.69 -9.73
CA SER A 53 -0.51 -3.43 -9.89
C SER A 53 -1.43 -2.46 -10.61
N LYS A 54 -1.73 -1.31 -10.00
CA LYS A 54 -2.69 -0.34 -10.53
C LYS A 54 -2.15 1.07 -10.51
N THR A 55 -2.48 1.84 -11.54
CA THR A 55 -2.19 3.27 -11.62
C THR A 55 -3.39 4.13 -11.25
N GLU A 56 -4.57 3.52 -11.15
CA GLU A 56 -5.80 4.20 -10.73
C GLU A 56 -6.57 3.31 -9.76
N ILE A 57 -7.09 3.90 -8.69
CA ILE A 57 -7.96 3.20 -7.74
C ILE A 57 -9.17 4.07 -7.41
N GLU A 58 -10.25 3.41 -7.03
CA GLU A 58 -11.46 4.05 -6.52
C GLU A 58 -11.67 3.60 -5.08
N LEU A 59 -12.03 4.53 -4.22
CA LEU A 59 -12.23 4.28 -2.80
C LEU A 59 -13.67 4.53 -2.39
N GLU A 60 -14.16 3.66 -1.51
CA GLU A 60 -15.30 3.97 -0.66
C GLU A 60 -14.79 4.86 0.47
N PHE A 61 -14.77 6.18 0.24
CA PHE A 61 -14.00 7.14 1.01
C PHE A 61 -14.82 7.78 2.13
N GLU A 62 -14.18 7.89 3.29
CA GLU A 62 -14.67 8.62 4.44
C GLU A 62 -13.68 9.73 4.80
N LYS A 63 -14.11 10.98 4.65
CA LYS A 63 -13.28 12.15 4.97
C LYS A 63 -13.11 12.27 6.48
N ASN A 64 -11.88 12.58 6.91
CA ASN A 64 -11.59 12.89 8.30
C ASN A 64 -12.32 14.20 8.69
N PRO A 65 -13.23 14.15 9.66
CA PRO A 65 -13.98 15.36 10.06
C PRO A 65 -13.12 16.46 10.66
N PHE A 66 -11.93 16.13 11.12
CA PHE A 66 -10.98 17.13 11.66
C PHE A 66 -10.15 17.82 10.58
N TYR A 67 -10.15 17.30 9.34
CA TYR A 67 -9.52 17.97 8.22
C TYR A 67 -10.49 18.99 7.63
N LYS A 68 -10.21 20.28 7.84
CA LYS A 68 -11.15 21.37 7.53
C LYS A 68 -11.05 21.92 6.12
N ASN A 69 -9.95 21.63 5.43
CA ASN A 69 -9.75 22.12 4.06
C ASN A 69 -10.56 21.29 3.06
N GLU A 70 -10.85 21.90 1.93
CA GLU A 70 -11.49 21.18 0.83
C GLU A 70 -10.48 20.36 0.06
N ILE A 71 -10.95 19.26 -0.51
CA ILE A 71 -10.18 18.39 -1.39
C ILE A 71 -10.59 18.71 -2.81
N ALA A 72 -9.61 19.03 -3.66
CA ALA A 72 -9.87 19.43 -5.04
C ALA A 72 -9.30 18.42 -6.04
N GLU A 73 -9.94 18.33 -7.21
CA GLU A 73 -9.41 17.56 -8.33
C GLU A 73 -8.00 18.06 -8.72
N ASN A 74 -7.16 17.16 -9.18
CA ASN A 74 -5.76 17.39 -9.54
C ASN A 74 -4.83 17.77 -8.37
N GLN A 75 -5.36 17.86 -7.16
CA GLN A 75 -4.56 18.09 -5.96
C GLN A 75 -3.72 16.85 -5.65
N GLY A 76 -2.44 17.07 -5.30
CA GLY A 76 -1.52 16.01 -4.90
C GLY A 76 -1.76 15.53 -3.47
N CYS A 77 -1.50 14.26 -3.24
CA CYS A 77 -1.57 13.64 -1.91
C CYS A 77 -0.61 12.45 -1.85
N LEU A 78 -0.45 11.90 -0.65
CA LEU A 78 0.19 10.60 -0.45
C LEU A 78 -0.87 9.58 -0.08
N VAL A 79 -0.72 8.38 -0.58
CA VAL A 79 -1.63 7.26 -0.28
C VAL A 79 -0.84 6.15 0.36
N ASN A 80 -1.29 5.72 1.52
CA ASN A 80 -0.70 4.62 2.28
C ASN A 80 -1.61 3.39 2.20
N ILE A 81 -1.07 2.29 1.69
CA ILE A 81 -1.74 0.98 1.67
C ILE A 81 -0.74 -0.03 2.25
N GLY A 82 -1.04 -0.52 3.46
CA GLY A 82 -0.08 -1.35 4.18
C GLY A 82 1.21 -0.58 4.46
N LEU A 83 2.35 -1.09 3.98
CA LEU A 83 3.65 -0.42 4.11
C LEU A 83 4.03 0.40 2.87
N GLN A 84 3.19 0.40 1.84
CA GLN A 84 3.42 1.22 0.65
C GLN A 84 2.94 2.65 0.88
N VAL A 85 3.76 3.62 0.50
CA VAL A 85 3.39 5.03 0.45
C VAL A 85 3.73 5.55 -0.93
N LYS A 86 2.72 5.99 -1.68
CA LYS A 86 2.88 6.46 -3.06
C LYS A 86 2.21 7.82 -3.24
N ALA A 87 2.83 8.66 -4.07
CA ALA A 87 2.22 9.92 -4.48
C ALA A 87 1.09 9.68 -5.46
N ALA A 88 0.02 10.44 -5.29
CA ALA A 88 -1.16 10.37 -6.14
C ALA A 88 -1.79 11.74 -6.34
N LYS A 89 -2.72 11.81 -7.28
CA LYS A 89 -3.59 12.98 -7.49
C LYS A 89 -5.05 12.55 -7.48
N PHE A 90 -5.91 13.43 -7.02
CA PHE A 90 -7.35 13.21 -7.09
C PHE A 90 -7.83 13.36 -8.53
N LEU A 91 -8.34 12.28 -9.12
CA LEU A 91 -9.01 12.33 -10.43
C LEU A 91 -10.44 12.81 -10.30
N SER A 92 -11.09 12.43 -9.21
CA SER A 92 -12.47 12.76 -8.93
C SER A 92 -12.67 12.71 -7.41
N ILE A 93 -13.61 13.46 -6.90
CA ILE A 93 -13.91 13.52 -5.46
C ILE A 93 -15.13 12.66 -5.11
N THR A 94 -16.16 12.68 -5.94
CA THR A 94 -17.38 11.90 -5.75
C THR A 94 -17.79 11.23 -7.05
N PRO A 95 -17.51 9.93 -7.25
CA PRO A 95 -16.75 9.02 -6.39
C PRO A 95 -15.29 9.41 -6.26
N LEU A 96 -14.63 9.00 -5.18
CA LEU A 96 -13.23 9.36 -4.98
C LEU A 96 -12.34 8.42 -5.76
N LYS A 97 -11.62 8.98 -6.73
CA LYS A 97 -10.66 8.26 -7.57
C LYS A 97 -9.29 8.90 -7.49
N LEU A 98 -8.28 8.06 -7.44
CA LEU A 98 -6.87 8.46 -7.34
C LEU A 98 -6.07 7.92 -8.51
N ALA A 99 -5.17 8.75 -9.03
CA ALA A 99 -4.20 8.37 -10.05
C ALA A 99 -2.79 8.38 -9.47
N PHE A 100 -2.03 7.35 -9.77
CA PHE A 100 -0.65 7.18 -9.33
C PHE A 100 0.29 7.31 -10.50
N GLU A 101 1.38 8.05 -10.32
CA GLU A 101 2.45 8.13 -11.29
C GLU A 101 3.22 6.81 -11.36
N LYS A 102 3.52 6.23 -10.18
CA LYS A 102 4.11 4.90 -10.06
C LYS A 102 3.05 3.91 -9.59
N PRO A 103 2.92 2.74 -10.22
CA PRO A 103 1.90 1.79 -9.84
C PRO A 103 1.95 1.41 -8.36
N ILE A 104 0.78 1.20 -7.78
CA ILE A 104 0.63 0.68 -6.43
C ILE A 104 0.10 -0.75 -6.49
N VAL A 105 0.63 -1.60 -5.62
CA VAL A 105 0.20 -2.99 -5.52
C VAL A 105 -0.89 -3.10 -4.46
N CYS A 106 -2.07 -3.54 -4.86
CA CYS A 106 -3.22 -3.60 -3.96
C CYS A 106 -4.25 -4.63 -4.40
N LYS A 107 -5.21 -4.88 -3.53
CA LYS A 107 -6.40 -5.67 -3.84
C LYS A 107 -7.65 -4.98 -3.29
N ALA A 108 -8.80 -5.33 -3.86
CA ALA A 108 -10.09 -4.83 -3.36
C ALA A 108 -10.29 -5.19 -1.89
N GLY A 109 -10.87 -4.26 -1.15
CA GLY A 109 -11.14 -4.43 0.28
C GLY A 109 -10.04 -3.95 1.21
N GLN A 110 -8.82 -3.69 0.71
CA GLN A 110 -7.77 -3.08 1.53
C GLN A 110 -8.13 -1.64 1.89
N ILE A 111 -7.63 -1.19 3.03
CA ILE A 111 -7.80 0.19 3.49
C ILE A 111 -6.67 1.05 2.95
N ALA A 112 -7.03 2.14 2.30
CA ALA A 112 -6.10 3.18 1.90
C ALA A 112 -6.29 4.39 2.80
N VAL A 113 -5.20 4.96 3.28
CA VAL A 113 -5.19 6.21 4.06
C VAL A 113 -4.61 7.31 3.19
N ILE A 114 -5.32 8.42 3.08
CA ILE A 114 -4.86 9.57 2.29
C ILE A 114 -4.27 10.61 3.21
N LEU A 115 -3.06 11.04 2.86
CA LEU A 115 -2.25 11.95 3.66
C LEU A 115 -1.90 13.21 2.86
N LYS A 116 -1.81 14.31 3.59
CA LYS A 116 -1.26 15.57 3.08
C LYS A 116 -0.19 16.07 4.06
N PRO A 117 1.08 15.61 3.90
CA PRO A 117 2.14 15.87 4.87
C PRO A 117 2.47 17.35 5.07
N GLU A 118 2.25 18.18 4.06
CA GLU A 118 2.50 19.62 4.11
C GLU A 118 1.45 20.40 4.89
N SER A 119 0.34 19.77 5.28
CA SER A 119 -0.66 20.42 6.11
C SER A 119 -0.06 20.79 7.48
N PRO A 120 -0.25 22.04 7.95
CA PRO A 120 0.36 22.49 9.21
C PRO A 120 -0.25 21.86 10.47
N THR A 121 -1.48 21.38 10.39
CA THR A 121 -2.20 20.83 11.55
C THR A 121 -2.58 19.37 11.35
N ILE A 122 -3.64 19.10 10.57
CA ILE A 122 -4.15 17.76 10.34
C ILE A 122 -3.59 17.23 9.01
N ARG A 123 -2.90 16.10 9.06
CA ARG A 123 -2.24 15.51 7.89
C ARG A 123 -2.98 14.33 7.27
N ILE A 124 -3.96 13.77 7.98
CA ILE A 124 -4.79 12.69 7.47
C ILE A 124 -6.07 13.29 6.89
N LEU A 125 -6.25 13.16 5.58
CA LEU A 125 -7.46 13.63 4.90
C LEU A 125 -8.64 12.70 5.12
N GLY A 126 -8.38 11.42 5.17
CA GLY A 126 -9.39 10.40 5.33
C GLY A 126 -8.87 9.02 4.94
N SER A 127 -9.78 8.07 4.89
CA SER A 127 -9.48 6.69 4.53
C SER A 127 -10.64 6.05 3.80
N GLY A 128 -10.40 4.90 3.20
CA GLY A 128 -11.46 4.17 2.53
C GLY A 128 -11.03 2.80 2.07
N LYS A 129 -12.02 1.98 1.74
CA LYS A 129 -11.78 0.67 1.13
C LYS A 129 -11.56 0.81 -0.36
N ILE A 130 -10.62 0.07 -0.89
CA ILE A 130 -10.41 -0.05 -2.33
C ILE A 130 -11.53 -0.89 -2.92
N LEU A 131 -12.17 -0.34 -3.94
CA LEU A 131 -13.24 -1.01 -4.68
C LEU A 131 -12.69 -1.93 -5.77
#